data_6910ce0b535ec700654be351ba2e5711
#
_entry.id   6910ce0b535ec700654be351ba2e5711
#
_cell.length_a   1.000
_cell.length_b   1.000
_cell.length_c   1.000
_cell.angle_alpha   90.00
_cell.angle_beta   90.00
_cell.angle_gamma   90.00
#
_symmetry.space_group_name_H-M   'P 1'
#
loop_
_entity.id
_entity.type
_entity.pdbx_description
1 polymer ?
#
loop_
_entity_poly.entity_id
_entity_poly.type
_entity_poly.pdbx_seq_one_letter_code
_entity_poly.pdbx_strand_id
1 'polypeptide(L)'
;SLHDALPIFIEFAEEQKLNSDISFDAEMDRMIIVFDADIFEEKVKDFDEVVAFGENNNILGISNPAFELFLLLHYKDAYEKYIKPNEKEIISNEKVGNQRYIRNLFTQVSGINPKKNKSIGELVKQVDFAIVEECKINEDIHQCSGQVTCNIAKIINDIRNNKAI
;
A
#
# COMPACT_ATOMS: atom_id res chain seq x y z
N SER A 1 6.15 -25.95 -3.62
CA SER A 1 6.55 -25.61 -2.23
C SER A 1 6.14 -24.18 -1.93
N LEU A 2 6.05 -23.80 -0.64
CA LEU A 2 5.80 -22.41 -0.24
C LEU A 2 6.78 -21.41 -0.90
N HIS A 3 8.00 -21.85 -1.15
CA HIS A 3 9.03 -21.07 -1.85
C HIS A 3 8.68 -20.69 -3.29
N ASP A 4 7.86 -21.48 -3.97
CA ASP A 4 7.48 -21.19 -5.37
C ASP A 4 6.38 -20.11 -5.48
N ALA A 5 5.80 -19.74 -4.34
CA ALA A 5 4.70 -18.78 -4.24
C ALA A 5 5.07 -17.48 -3.51
N LEU A 6 6.28 -17.39 -2.93
CA LEU A 6 6.70 -16.17 -2.25
C LEU A 6 6.88 -15.05 -3.25
N PRO A 7 6.23 -13.92 -3.06
CA PRO A 7 6.44 -12.78 -3.93
C PRO A 7 7.91 -12.36 -3.90
N ILE A 8 8.47 -12.19 -5.07
CA ILE A 8 9.88 -11.86 -5.29
C ILE A 8 10.37 -10.66 -4.46
N PHE A 9 9.46 -9.77 -4.07
CA PHE A 9 9.80 -8.60 -3.25
C PHE A 9 10.05 -8.95 -1.77
N ILE A 10 9.44 -10.02 -1.22
CA ILE A 10 9.76 -10.50 0.14
C ILE A 10 11.14 -11.15 0.11
N GLU A 11 11.41 -12.00 -0.88
CA GLU A 11 12.74 -12.59 -1.07
C GLU A 11 13.80 -11.50 -1.23
N PHE A 12 13.54 -10.50 -2.05
CA PHE A 12 14.42 -9.36 -2.25
C PHE A 12 14.67 -8.60 -0.93
N ALA A 13 13.65 -8.37 -0.11
CA ALA A 13 13.81 -7.72 1.19
C ALA A 13 14.71 -8.52 2.13
N GLU A 14 14.55 -9.85 2.17
CA GLU A 14 15.42 -10.72 2.99
C GLU A 14 16.87 -10.70 2.46
N GLU A 15 17.08 -10.72 1.15
CA GLU A 15 18.41 -10.56 0.55
C GLU A 15 19.04 -9.21 0.91
N GLN A 16 18.27 -8.12 0.90
CA GLN A 16 18.78 -6.79 1.25
C GLN A 16 19.23 -6.71 2.72
N LYS A 17 18.59 -7.40 3.65
CA LYS A 17 19.03 -7.46 5.05
C LYS A 17 20.41 -8.11 5.20
N LEU A 18 20.76 -9.00 4.29
CA LEU A 18 22.08 -9.67 4.27
C LEU A 18 23.14 -8.89 3.50
N ASN A 19 22.76 -7.80 2.85
CA ASN A 19 23.66 -6.98 2.04
C ASN A 19 24.57 -6.16 2.96
N SER A 20 25.89 -6.39 2.87
CA SER A 20 26.89 -5.69 3.67
C SER A 20 26.90 -4.16 3.47
N ASP A 21 26.45 -3.69 2.31
CA ASP A 21 26.39 -2.26 1.99
C ASP A 21 25.27 -1.53 2.73
N ILE A 22 24.24 -2.27 3.19
CA ILE A 22 23.11 -1.72 3.94
C ILE A 22 23.37 -1.72 5.45
N SER A 23 24.19 -2.64 5.95
CA SER A 23 24.51 -2.77 7.38
C SER A 23 23.26 -2.89 8.28
N PHE A 24 22.30 -3.72 7.87
CA PHE A 24 21.04 -3.92 8.59
C PHE A 24 21.27 -4.57 9.96
N ASP A 25 20.76 -3.97 11.01
CA ASP A 25 20.76 -4.48 12.38
C ASP A 25 19.33 -4.86 12.81
N ALA A 26 19.07 -6.16 12.92
CA ALA A 26 17.73 -6.68 13.23
C ALA A 26 17.19 -6.27 14.62
N GLU A 27 18.06 -5.85 15.54
CA GLU A 27 17.62 -5.33 16.85
C GLU A 27 17.14 -3.88 16.77
N MET A 28 17.75 -3.09 15.87
CA MET A 28 17.52 -1.66 15.76
C MET A 28 16.70 -1.27 14.54
N ASP A 29 16.87 -1.99 13.42
CA ASP A 29 16.27 -1.66 12.14
C ASP A 29 14.98 -2.45 11.87
N ARG A 30 14.11 -1.87 11.04
CA ARG A 30 12.91 -2.54 10.55
C ARG A 30 12.85 -2.43 9.02
N MET A 31 12.58 -3.54 8.37
CA MET A 31 12.33 -3.58 6.92
C MET A 31 10.84 -3.36 6.67
N ILE A 32 10.51 -2.36 5.88
CA ILE A 32 9.13 -2.06 5.47
C ILE A 32 8.99 -2.43 3.99
N ILE A 33 8.03 -3.30 3.69
CA ILE A 33 7.73 -3.72 2.32
C ILE A 33 6.38 -3.15 1.93
N VAL A 34 6.33 -2.35 0.88
CA VAL A 34 5.10 -1.72 0.37
C VAL A 34 4.72 -2.34 -0.96
N PHE A 35 3.47 -2.80 -1.09
CA PHE A 35 2.98 -3.41 -2.32
C PHE A 35 1.46 -3.31 -2.49
N ASP A 36 1.01 -3.56 -3.73
CA ASP A 36 -0.39 -3.55 -4.10
C ASP A 36 -1.03 -4.93 -3.90
N ALA A 37 -2.23 -5.00 -3.32
CA ALA A 37 -2.93 -6.27 -3.14
C ALA A 37 -3.44 -6.87 -4.47
N ASP A 38 -3.69 -6.05 -5.49
CA ASP A 38 -4.23 -6.51 -6.78
C ASP A 38 -3.28 -7.44 -7.57
N ILE A 39 -1.98 -7.43 -7.25
CA ILE A 39 -1.01 -8.37 -7.85
C ILE A 39 -1.30 -9.84 -7.51
N PHE A 40 -2.11 -10.09 -6.48
CA PHE A 40 -2.41 -11.44 -5.99
C PHE A 40 -3.71 -12.02 -6.57
N GLU A 41 -4.60 -11.21 -7.13
CA GLU A 41 -5.89 -11.68 -7.67
C GLU A 41 -5.73 -12.75 -8.76
N GLU A 42 -4.63 -12.71 -9.51
CA GLU A 42 -4.42 -13.62 -10.64
C GLU A 42 -3.32 -14.67 -10.39
N LYS A 43 -2.44 -14.51 -9.41
CA LYS A 43 -1.18 -15.26 -9.35
C LYS A 43 -0.89 -15.99 -8.05
N VAL A 44 -1.53 -15.66 -6.94
CA VAL A 44 -1.24 -16.26 -5.65
C VAL A 44 -2.54 -16.74 -5.00
N LYS A 45 -2.70 -18.06 -4.86
CA LYS A 45 -3.90 -18.66 -4.29
C LYS A 45 -4.08 -18.36 -2.80
N ASP A 46 -3.01 -17.96 -2.11
CA ASP A 46 -2.95 -17.90 -0.67
C ASP A 46 -2.35 -16.57 -0.21
N PHE A 47 -3.08 -15.46 -0.49
CA PHE A 47 -2.67 -14.10 -0.08
C PHE A 47 -2.40 -14.02 1.42
N ASP A 48 -3.25 -14.67 2.23
CA ASP A 48 -3.11 -14.68 3.69
C ASP A 48 -1.80 -15.37 4.14
N GLU A 49 -1.36 -16.41 3.43
CA GLU A 49 -0.07 -17.07 3.72
C GLU A 49 1.12 -16.16 3.38
N VAL A 50 1.01 -15.38 2.30
CA VAL A 50 2.02 -14.39 1.90
C VAL A 50 2.14 -13.29 2.94
N VAL A 51 1.00 -12.76 3.40
CA VAL A 51 0.97 -11.74 4.46
C VAL A 51 1.59 -12.30 5.74
N ALA A 52 1.14 -13.46 6.21
CA ALA A 52 1.64 -14.08 7.42
C ALA A 52 3.16 -14.38 7.35
N PHE A 53 3.64 -14.82 6.19
CA PHE A 53 5.07 -15.05 5.98
C PHE A 53 5.87 -13.74 5.99
N GLY A 54 5.39 -12.71 5.29
CA GLY A 54 6.06 -11.42 5.22
C GLY A 54 6.17 -10.73 6.58
N GLU A 55 5.13 -10.81 7.41
CA GLU A 55 5.08 -10.21 8.75
C GLU A 55 6.02 -10.85 9.77
N ASN A 56 6.49 -12.06 9.54
CA ASN A 56 7.42 -12.72 10.48
C ASN A 56 8.67 -11.88 10.76
N ASN A 57 9.18 -11.19 9.74
CA ASN A 57 10.43 -10.44 9.85
C ASN A 57 10.37 -9.02 9.28
N ASN A 58 9.20 -8.59 8.80
CA ASN A 58 9.04 -7.31 8.12
C ASN A 58 7.75 -6.62 8.53
N ILE A 59 7.65 -5.34 8.23
CA ILE A 59 6.40 -4.58 8.32
C ILE A 59 5.83 -4.48 6.91
N LEU A 60 4.56 -4.83 6.75
CA LEU A 60 3.91 -4.80 5.46
C LEU A 60 2.99 -3.59 5.33
N GLY A 61 3.26 -2.75 4.32
CA GLY A 61 2.39 -1.67 3.87
C GLY A 61 1.61 -2.12 2.64
N ILE A 62 0.31 -2.31 2.77
CA ILE A 62 -0.53 -2.86 1.71
C ILE A 62 -1.61 -1.86 1.32
N SER A 63 -1.82 -1.71 0.01
CA SER A 63 -2.94 -0.97 -0.57
C SER A 63 -3.81 -1.91 -1.40
N ASN A 64 -5.09 -1.95 -1.12
CA ASN A 64 -6.06 -2.67 -1.93
C ASN A 64 -7.09 -1.68 -2.52
N PRO A 65 -7.16 -1.54 -3.84
CA PRO A 65 -6.51 -2.41 -4.84
C PRO A 65 -5.06 -2.06 -5.16
N ALA A 66 -4.65 -0.79 -5.10
CA ALA A 66 -3.33 -0.37 -5.56
C ALA A 66 -2.84 0.91 -4.85
N PHE A 67 -1.56 1.22 -5.00
CA PHE A 67 -0.87 2.33 -4.33
C PHE A 67 -1.50 3.70 -4.62
N GLU A 68 -2.18 3.87 -5.75
CA GLU A 68 -2.93 5.09 -6.05
C GLU A 68 -4.04 5.38 -5.03
N LEU A 69 -4.54 4.38 -4.29
CA LEU A 69 -5.42 4.60 -3.15
C LEU A 69 -4.72 5.42 -2.06
N PHE A 70 -3.51 5.01 -1.66
CA PHE A 70 -2.72 5.77 -0.69
C PHE A 70 -2.45 7.20 -1.16
N LEU A 71 -2.14 7.39 -2.44
CA LEU A 71 -1.95 8.72 -3.01
C LEU A 71 -3.22 9.58 -2.94
N LEU A 72 -4.38 8.97 -3.17
CA LEU A 72 -5.67 9.66 -3.11
C LEU A 72 -5.99 10.14 -1.68
N LEU A 73 -5.59 9.38 -0.65
CA LEU A 73 -5.79 9.75 0.76
C LEU A 73 -5.07 11.06 1.16
N HIS A 74 -4.11 11.54 0.39
CA HIS A 74 -3.44 12.83 0.64
C HIS A 74 -4.33 14.06 0.38
N TYR A 75 -5.53 13.86 -0.14
CA TYR A 75 -6.48 14.95 -0.38
C TYR A 75 -7.48 15.08 0.77
N LYS A 76 -7.71 16.31 1.20
CA LYS A 76 -8.67 16.60 2.27
C LYS A 76 -10.07 16.08 1.94
N ASP A 77 -10.67 15.38 2.87
CA ASP A 77 -11.99 14.76 2.76
C ASP A 77 -12.05 13.68 1.65
N ALA A 78 -10.91 13.05 1.34
CA ALA A 78 -10.80 12.06 0.26
C ALA A 78 -11.79 10.90 0.42
N TYR A 79 -11.99 10.42 1.65
CA TYR A 79 -12.96 9.36 1.92
C TYR A 79 -14.38 9.73 1.49
N GLU A 80 -14.91 10.83 1.98
CA GLU A 80 -16.28 11.24 1.70
C GLU A 80 -16.49 11.67 0.25
N LYS A 81 -15.49 12.32 -0.35
CA LYS A 81 -15.61 12.88 -1.70
C LYS A 81 -15.35 11.88 -2.81
N TYR A 82 -14.39 10.97 -2.61
CA TYR A 82 -13.86 10.16 -3.69
C TYR A 82 -13.94 8.66 -3.43
N ILE A 83 -13.71 8.20 -2.18
CA ILE A 83 -13.62 6.77 -1.89
C ILE A 83 -15.02 6.18 -1.67
N LYS A 84 -15.73 6.68 -0.69
CA LYS A 84 -17.06 6.19 -0.33
C LYS A 84 -18.08 6.17 -1.49
N PRO A 85 -18.17 7.22 -2.33
CA PRO A 85 -19.08 7.21 -3.47
C PRO A 85 -18.69 6.20 -4.57
N ASN A 86 -17.44 5.77 -4.61
CA ASN A 86 -16.87 4.93 -5.66
C ASN A 86 -16.32 3.61 -5.13
N GLU A 87 -16.75 3.18 -3.94
CA GLU A 87 -16.17 2.04 -3.24
C GLU A 87 -16.20 0.75 -4.07
N LYS A 88 -17.33 0.49 -4.72
CA LYS A 88 -17.52 -0.71 -5.57
C LYS A 88 -16.57 -0.71 -6.76
N GLU A 89 -16.45 0.42 -7.43
CA GLU A 89 -15.60 0.61 -8.59
C GLU A 89 -14.12 0.54 -8.20
N ILE A 90 -13.77 1.06 -7.03
CA ILE A 90 -12.40 0.96 -6.49
C ILE A 90 -12.07 -0.50 -6.20
N ILE A 91 -12.94 -1.25 -5.53
CA ILE A 91 -12.72 -2.67 -5.20
C ILE A 91 -12.60 -3.49 -6.48
N SER A 92 -13.50 -3.33 -7.46
CA SER A 92 -13.43 -4.06 -8.72
C SER A 92 -12.23 -3.67 -9.56
N ASN A 93 -11.77 -2.44 -9.43
CA ASN A 93 -10.61 -1.86 -10.11
C ASN A 93 -10.52 -2.19 -11.60
N GLU A 94 -11.66 -2.29 -12.28
CA GLU A 94 -11.74 -2.60 -13.70
C GLU A 94 -11.06 -1.52 -14.55
N LYS A 95 -10.70 -1.88 -15.77
CA LYS A 95 -10.09 -0.93 -16.70
C LYS A 95 -11.11 0.09 -17.20
N VAL A 96 -10.75 1.37 -17.10
CA VAL A 96 -11.42 2.49 -17.77
C VAL A 96 -10.47 3.01 -18.85
N GLY A 97 -10.77 2.67 -20.09
CA GLY A 97 -9.83 2.89 -21.19
C GLY A 97 -8.57 2.03 -21.03
N ASN A 98 -7.42 2.69 -20.96
CA ASN A 98 -6.12 2.02 -20.82
C ASN A 98 -5.58 1.97 -19.38
N GLN A 99 -6.38 2.39 -18.38
CA GLN A 99 -5.94 2.48 -16.98
C GLN A 99 -6.90 1.71 -16.06
N ARG A 100 -6.39 1.23 -14.93
CA ARG A 100 -7.23 0.73 -13.84
C ARG A 100 -8.04 1.87 -13.23
N TYR A 101 -9.21 1.56 -12.66
CA TYR A 101 -10.16 2.55 -12.14
C TYR A 101 -9.52 3.49 -11.12
N ILE A 102 -8.84 2.95 -10.10
CA ILE A 102 -8.24 3.78 -9.04
C ILE A 102 -7.19 4.77 -9.57
N ARG A 103 -6.40 4.36 -10.57
CA ARG A 103 -5.43 5.25 -11.22
C ARG A 103 -6.13 6.35 -12.01
N ASN A 104 -7.19 6.02 -12.73
CA ASN A 104 -7.98 7.00 -13.46
C ASN A 104 -8.61 8.02 -12.50
N LEU A 105 -9.22 7.54 -11.40
CA LEU A 105 -9.78 8.38 -10.35
C LEU A 105 -8.73 9.31 -9.74
N PHE A 106 -7.57 8.78 -9.34
CA PHE A 106 -6.47 9.59 -8.83
C PHE A 106 -6.02 10.66 -9.83
N THR A 107 -5.88 10.30 -11.11
CA THR A 107 -5.50 11.24 -12.17
C THR A 107 -6.53 12.36 -12.35
N GLN A 108 -7.82 12.02 -12.27
CA GLN A 108 -8.90 13.02 -12.36
C GLN A 108 -8.88 14.00 -11.17
N VAL A 109 -8.67 13.50 -9.96
CA VAL A 109 -8.65 14.32 -8.74
C VAL A 109 -7.40 15.19 -8.66
N SER A 110 -6.25 14.62 -8.99
CA SER A 110 -4.95 15.27 -8.79
C SER A 110 -4.46 16.07 -10.01
N GLY A 111 -4.91 15.72 -11.21
CA GLY A 111 -4.28 16.17 -12.46
C GLY A 111 -2.89 15.55 -12.70
N ILE A 112 -2.46 14.61 -11.85
CA ILE A 112 -1.13 13.99 -11.88
C ILE A 112 -1.23 12.58 -12.45
N ASN A 113 -0.40 12.25 -13.45
CA ASN A 113 -0.22 10.87 -13.86
C ASN A 113 0.89 10.23 -13.00
N PRO A 114 0.57 9.28 -12.09
CA PRO A 114 1.53 8.76 -11.12
C PRO A 114 2.74 8.06 -11.75
N LYS A 115 2.61 7.57 -12.98
CA LYS A 115 3.72 6.91 -13.68
C LYS A 115 4.68 7.86 -14.39
N LYS A 116 4.28 9.08 -14.65
CA LYS A 116 5.01 10.02 -15.53
C LYS A 116 5.40 11.32 -14.85
N ASN A 117 4.84 11.64 -13.70
CA ASN A 117 5.01 12.95 -13.09
C ASN A 117 5.85 12.87 -11.82
N LYS A 118 7.00 13.53 -11.82
CA LYS A 118 7.90 13.64 -10.64
C LYS A 118 7.27 14.44 -9.49
N SER A 119 6.22 15.23 -9.76
CA SER A 119 5.52 16.01 -8.72
C SER A 119 4.74 15.17 -7.72
N ILE A 120 4.62 13.86 -7.95
CA ILE A 120 3.94 12.97 -6.99
C ILE A 120 4.58 13.02 -5.61
N GLY A 121 5.90 13.24 -5.54
CA GLY A 121 6.62 13.39 -4.26
C GLY A 121 6.18 14.61 -3.44
N GLU A 122 5.57 15.62 -4.08
CA GLU A 122 5.04 16.79 -3.37
C GLU A 122 3.84 16.47 -2.48
N LEU A 123 3.16 15.33 -2.73
CA LEU A 123 2.04 14.86 -1.91
C LEU A 123 2.49 14.55 -0.47
N VAL A 124 3.77 14.26 -0.23
CA VAL A 124 4.28 14.02 1.12
C VAL A 124 3.97 15.18 2.09
N LYS A 125 3.85 16.41 1.57
CA LYS A 125 3.46 17.59 2.35
C LYS A 125 2.03 17.51 2.90
N GLN A 126 1.22 16.60 2.37
CA GLN A 126 -0.18 16.37 2.72
C GLN A 126 -0.37 15.05 3.50
N VAL A 127 0.71 14.45 3.99
CA VAL A 127 0.65 13.14 4.68
C VAL A 127 -0.27 13.16 5.91
N ASP A 128 -0.45 14.31 6.55
CA ASP A 128 -1.36 14.43 7.68
C ASP A 128 -2.84 14.21 7.26
N PHE A 129 -3.21 14.59 6.04
CA PHE A 129 -4.52 14.20 5.51
C PHE A 129 -4.59 12.69 5.29
N ALA A 130 -3.54 12.08 4.71
CA ALA A 130 -3.52 10.64 4.49
C ALA A 130 -3.72 9.86 5.81
N ILE A 131 -3.08 10.28 6.89
CA ILE A 131 -3.23 9.67 8.22
C ILE A 131 -4.69 9.76 8.71
N VAL A 132 -5.32 10.91 8.55
CA VAL A 132 -6.72 11.12 8.98
C VAL A 132 -7.70 10.36 8.09
N GLU A 133 -7.49 10.36 6.78
CA GLU A 133 -8.40 9.75 5.83
C GLU A 133 -8.29 8.21 5.84
N GLU A 134 -7.10 7.65 6.08
CA GLU A 134 -6.90 6.20 6.15
C GLU A 134 -7.67 5.58 7.32
N CYS A 135 -7.79 6.26 8.46
CA CYS A 135 -8.58 5.78 9.60
C CYS A 135 -10.09 5.57 9.28
N LYS A 136 -10.57 6.05 8.14
CA LYS A 136 -11.97 5.91 7.70
C LYS A 136 -12.20 4.70 6.79
N ILE A 137 -11.16 4.02 6.38
CA ILE A 137 -11.19 2.80 5.58
C ILE A 137 -10.63 1.62 6.37
N ASN A 138 -10.63 0.42 5.79
CA ASN A 138 -10.05 -0.74 6.44
C ASN A 138 -8.52 -0.62 6.51
N GLU A 139 -7.94 -0.79 7.70
CA GLU A 139 -6.49 -0.84 7.93
C GLU A 139 -5.99 -2.27 8.21
N ASP A 140 -6.90 -3.24 8.36
CA ASP A 140 -6.55 -4.63 8.61
C ASP A 140 -6.17 -5.34 7.31
N ILE A 141 -4.88 -5.55 7.12
CA ILE A 141 -4.34 -6.19 5.92
C ILE A 141 -4.69 -7.68 5.82
N HIS A 142 -5.11 -8.33 6.91
CA HIS A 142 -5.58 -9.71 6.91
C HIS A 142 -7.04 -9.83 6.43
N GLN A 143 -7.74 -8.71 6.30
CA GLN A 143 -9.12 -8.63 5.82
C GLN A 143 -9.27 -7.72 4.61
N CYS A 144 -8.27 -7.65 3.74
CA CYS A 144 -8.33 -6.74 2.60
C CYS A 144 -9.18 -7.24 1.43
N SER A 145 -9.48 -8.53 1.35
CA SER A 145 -10.31 -9.08 0.27
C SER A 145 -11.71 -8.46 0.25
N GLY A 146 -12.08 -7.85 -0.88
CA GLY A 146 -13.38 -7.21 -1.05
C GLY A 146 -13.57 -5.90 -0.28
N GLN A 147 -12.51 -5.34 0.30
CA GLN A 147 -12.54 -4.09 1.04
C GLN A 147 -11.50 -3.09 0.52
N VAL A 148 -11.87 -1.82 0.50
CA VAL A 148 -10.90 -0.75 0.29
C VAL A 148 -9.99 -0.68 1.52
N THR A 149 -8.72 -1.06 1.34
CA THR A 149 -7.78 -1.26 2.45
C THR A 149 -6.48 -0.50 2.22
N CYS A 150 -5.99 0.17 3.25
CA CYS A 150 -4.64 0.73 3.28
C CYS A 150 -4.17 0.86 4.73
N ASN A 151 -2.89 0.55 4.98
CA ASN A 151 -2.26 0.73 6.30
C ASN A 151 -0.94 1.52 6.21
N ILE A 152 -0.64 2.13 5.09
CA ILE A 152 0.65 2.80 4.84
C ILE A 152 0.75 4.08 5.67
N ALA A 153 -0.31 4.89 5.73
CA ALA A 153 -0.31 6.12 6.52
C ALA A 153 -0.25 5.81 8.03
N LYS A 154 -0.87 4.70 8.47
CA LYS A 154 -0.75 4.19 9.85
C LYS A 154 0.70 3.88 10.20
N ILE A 155 1.43 3.16 9.34
CA ILE A 155 2.85 2.86 9.53
C ILE A 155 3.66 4.17 9.66
N ILE A 156 3.45 5.13 8.76
CA ILE A 156 4.11 6.44 8.80
C ILE A 156 3.81 7.16 10.13
N ASN A 157 2.56 7.14 10.57
CA ASN A 157 2.15 7.78 11.82
C ASN A 157 2.79 7.11 13.05
N ASP A 158 2.88 5.78 13.06
CA ASP A 158 3.51 5.04 14.15
C ASP A 158 5.01 5.34 14.23
N ILE A 159 5.72 5.42 13.09
CA ILE A 159 7.13 5.83 13.02
C ILE A 159 7.30 7.26 13.57
N ARG A 160 6.48 8.21 13.11
CA ARG A 160 6.56 9.63 13.54
C ARG A 160 6.32 9.81 15.05
N ASN A 161 5.55 8.94 15.65
CA ASN A 161 5.23 8.97 17.08
C ASN A 161 6.11 8.03 17.93
N ASN A 162 7.17 7.47 17.35
CA ASN A 162 8.08 6.50 18.00
C ASN A 162 7.33 5.32 18.65
N LYS A 163 6.22 4.91 18.05
CA LYS A 163 5.53 3.70 18.50
C LYS A 163 6.30 2.47 18.00
N ALA A 164 6.23 1.39 18.79
CA ALA A 164 6.71 0.09 18.30
C ALA A 164 5.91 -0.33 17.08
N ILE A 165 6.61 -0.64 16.00
CA ILE A 165 6.07 -1.11 14.73
C ILE A 165 6.58 -2.50 14.44
#